data_5679d40b9ff4ec634a2e0ca14693dc17
#
_entry.id   5679d40b9ff4ec634a2e0ca14693dc17
#
_cell.length_a   1.000
_cell.length_b   1.000
_cell.length_c   1.000
_cell.angle_alpha   90.00
_cell.angle_beta   90.00
_cell.angle_gamma   90.00
#
_symmetry.space_group_name_H-M   'P 1'
#
loop_
_entity.id
_entity.type
_entity.pdbx_description
1 polymer ?
#
loop_
_entity_poly.entity_id
_entity_poly.type
_entity_poly.pdbx_seq_one_letter_code
_entity_poly.pdbx_strand_id
1 'polypeptide(L)'
;MSLKSNLHNLKEKYKGTKMAPAFNAIHTFLYLPNEVTHNGTHIKAADDLKRTMNTVIMALIPCLLFGMFNAGYQHYAAIDAAKGITTEFSLLGSFITWDNFWIGIIKVLPLVVISYGVGLLVEFIFAVIKGHEVEEGYLVTGMLVPLIVPIDT
;
A
#
# COMPACT_ATOMS: atom_id res chain seq x y z
N MET A 1 20.45 -8.91 17.14
CA MET A 1 19.11 -8.73 17.75
C MET A 1 18.10 -8.81 16.60
N SER A 2 17.20 -9.78 16.60
CA SER A 2 16.28 -10.01 15.48
C SER A 2 15.17 -8.95 15.51
N LEU A 3 14.76 -8.45 14.35
CA LEU A 3 13.66 -7.48 14.15
C LEU A 3 12.37 -7.97 14.83
N LYS A 4 12.15 -9.28 14.82
CA LYS A 4 11.06 -9.97 15.50
C LYS A 4 11.07 -9.76 17.02
N SER A 5 12.24 -9.83 17.65
CA SER A 5 12.40 -9.64 19.11
C SER A 5 12.11 -8.19 19.51
N ASN A 6 12.54 -7.22 18.72
CA ASN A 6 12.29 -5.81 18.99
C ASN A 6 10.80 -5.46 18.85
N LEU A 7 10.13 -5.96 17.82
CA LEU A 7 8.69 -5.78 17.62
C LEU A 7 7.85 -6.46 18.70
N HIS A 8 8.28 -7.64 19.15
CA HIS A 8 7.61 -8.34 20.25
C HIS A 8 7.73 -7.56 21.57
N ASN A 9 8.90 -7.04 21.87
CA ASN A 9 9.14 -6.20 23.06
C ASN A 9 8.35 -4.88 23.00
N LEU A 10 8.19 -4.28 21.82
CA LEU A 10 7.35 -3.10 21.62
C LEU A 10 5.86 -3.44 21.83
N LYS A 11 5.38 -4.56 21.32
CA LYS A 11 4.01 -5.03 21.54
C LYS A 11 3.71 -5.22 23.03
N GLU A 12 4.61 -5.84 23.78
CA GLU A 12 4.48 -6.05 25.23
C GLU A 12 4.50 -4.72 26.00
N LYS A 13 5.40 -3.82 25.65
CA LYS A 13 5.56 -2.52 26.31
C LYS A 13 4.34 -1.61 26.18
N TYR A 14 3.62 -1.69 25.05
CA TYR A 14 2.44 -0.86 24.78
C TYR A 14 1.11 -1.59 24.99
N LYS A 15 1.15 -2.81 25.53
CA LYS A 15 -0.03 -3.61 25.89
C LYS A 15 -0.81 -2.87 26.99
N GLY A 16 -2.03 -2.41 26.64
CA GLY A 16 -2.88 -1.62 27.54
C GLY A 16 -2.90 -0.10 27.27
N THR A 17 -2.12 0.38 26.34
CA THR A 17 -2.18 1.78 25.88
C THR A 17 -3.16 1.91 24.72
N LYS A 18 -3.79 3.10 24.52
CA LYS A 18 -4.66 3.40 23.37
C LYS A 18 -4.00 3.16 22.00
N MET A 19 -2.68 3.05 21.97
CA MET A 19 -1.88 2.75 20.77
C MET A 19 -1.66 1.24 20.53
N ALA A 20 -2.13 0.37 21.45
CA ALA A 20 -1.99 -1.08 21.30
C ALA A 20 -2.56 -1.63 19.97
N PRO A 21 -3.71 -1.17 19.43
CA PRO A 21 -4.22 -1.63 18.14
C PRO A 21 -3.27 -1.38 16.98
N ALA A 22 -2.58 -0.22 16.95
CA ALA A 22 -1.63 0.10 15.87
C ALA A 22 -0.40 -0.82 15.89
N PHE A 23 0.17 -1.08 17.08
CA PHE A 23 1.31 -1.98 17.21
C PHE A 23 0.93 -3.44 16.93
N ASN A 24 -0.29 -3.85 17.32
CA ASN A 24 -0.81 -5.16 16.97
C ASN A 24 -0.98 -5.31 15.46
N ALA A 25 -1.54 -4.31 14.77
CA ALA A 25 -1.71 -4.33 13.32
C ALA A 25 -0.37 -4.49 12.60
N ILE A 26 0.65 -3.72 12.97
CA ILE A 26 2.00 -3.83 12.38
C ILE A 26 2.62 -5.22 12.65
N HIS A 27 2.45 -5.73 13.88
CA HIS A 27 2.97 -7.04 14.25
C HIS A 27 2.27 -8.18 13.50
N THR A 28 0.95 -8.13 13.38
CA THR A 28 0.16 -9.16 12.69
C THR A 28 0.30 -9.08 11.16
N PHE A 29 0.56 -7.90 10.61
CA PHE A 29 0.89 -7.74 9.20
C PHE A 29 2.22 -8.40 8.82
N LEU A 30 3.24 -8.28 9.67
CA LEU A 30 4.55 -8.85 9.42
C LEU A 30 4.67 -10.32 9.85
N TYR A 31 3.92 -10.72 10.88
CA TYR A 31 4.03 -12.05 11.48
C TYR A 31 2.65 -12.62 11.77
N LEU A 32 2.41 -13.85 11.33
CA LEU A 32 1.20 -14.59 11.68
C LEU A 32 1.06 -14.73 13.20
N PRO A 33 -0.12 -14.43 13.76
CA PRO A 33 -0.38 -14.65 15.18
C PRO A 33 -0.27 -16.16 15.50
N ASN A 34 0.38 -16.48 16.60
CA ASN A 34 0.49 -17.86 17.07
C ASN A 34 -0.71 -18.25 17.96
N GLU A 35 -1.90 -18.00 17.41
CA GLU A 35 -3.15 -18.38 18.09
C GLU A 35 -3.48 -19.83 17.78
N VAL A 36 -3.68 -20.61 18.83
CA VAL A 36 -4.09 -22.02 18.75
C VAL A 36 -5.35 -22.23 19.57
N THR A 37 -6.21 -23.12 19.12
CA THR A 37 -7.37 -23.53 19.91
C THR A 37 -6.93 -24.33 21.13
N HIS A 38 -7.42 -23.94 22.30
CA HIS A 38 -7.08 -24.62 23.57
C HIS A 38 -7.92 -25.87 23.82
N ASN A 39 -9.07 -26.00 23.19
CA ASN A 39 -9.97 -27.14 23.33
C ASN A 39 -10.52 -27.56 21.95
N GLY A 40 -10.50 -28.88 21.69
CA GLY A 40 -11.03 -29.48 20.45
C GLY A 40 -9.99 -29.63 19.33
N THR A 41 -10.46 -30.02 18.15
CA THR A 41 -9.59 -30.25 16.99
C THR A 41 -9.08 -28.93 16.43
N HIS A 42 -7.76 -28.78 16.33
CA HIS A 42 -7.14 -27.62 15.74
C HIS A 42 -6.98 -27.79 14.23
N ILE A 43 -7.73 -27.02 13.44
CA ILE A 43 -7.62 -26.96 11.99
C ILE A 43 -7.09 -25.59 11.62
N LYS A 44 -5.88 -25.54 11.05
CA LYS A 44 -5.28 -24.31 10.54
C LYS A 44 -5.25 -24.36 9.02
N ALA A 45 -5.83 -23.35 8.37
CA ALA A 45 -5.72 -23.21 6.93
C ALA A 45 -4.26 -22.91 6.54
N ALA A 46 -3.84 -23.43 5.39
CA ALA A 46 -2.51 -23.16 4.85
C ALA A 46 -2.36 -21.69 4.42
N ASP A 47 -3.44 -21.09 3.96
CA ASP A 47 -3.51 -19.69 3.57
C ASP A 47 -4.35 -18.90 4.58
N ASP A 48 -3.80 -17.80 5.06
CA ASP A 48 -4.47 -16.83 5.90
C ASP A 48 -4.95 -15.65 5.05
N LEU A 49 -6.06 -15.02 5.44
CA LEU A 49 -6.63 -13.85 4.75
C LEU A 49 -5.58 -12.73 4.58
N LYS A 50 -4.77 -12.51 5.61
CA LYS A 50 -3.65 -11.55 5.61
C LYS A 50 -2.63 -11.83 4.51
N ARG A 51 -2.29 -13.09 4.32
CA ARG A 51 -1.35 -13.54 3.30
C ARG A 51 -1.90 -13.31 1.89
N THR A 52 -3.18 -13.60 1.70
CA THR A 52 -3.88 -13.37 0.44
C THR A 52 -3.92 -11.87 0.10
N MET A 53 -4.28 -11.01 1.07
CA MET A 53 -4.29 -9.56 0.87
C MET A 53 -2.90 -9.01 0.53
N ASN A 54 -1.85 -9.47 1.21
CA ASN A 54 -0.48 -9.08 0.90
C ASN A 54 -0.05 -9.50 -0.52
N THR A 55 -0.47 -10.69 -0.96
CA THR A 55 -0.19 -11.15 -2.33
C THR A 55 -0.86 -10.25 -3.38
N VAL A 56 -2.08 -9.76 -3.13
CA VAL A 56 -2.78 -8.80 -4.00
C VAL A 56 -2.01 -7.47 -4.06
N ILE A 57 -1.54 -6.96 -2.92
CA ILE A 57 -0.73 -5.74 -2.89
C ILE A 57 0.54 -5.91 -3.73
N MET A 58 1.24 -7.03 -3.55
CA MET A 58 2.45 -7.33 -4.35
C MET A 58 2.15 -7.39 -5.85
N ALA A 59 0.98 -7.92 -6.25
CA ALA A 59 0.55 -7.95 -7.64
C ALA A 59 0.20 -6.57 -8.21
N LEU A 60 -0.21 -5.61 -7.37
CA LEU A 60 -0.53 -4.24 -7.79
C LEU A 60 0.72 -3.35 -7.94
N ILE A 61 1.84 -3.70 -7.31
CA ILE A 61 3.08 -2.91 -7.42
C ILE A 61 3.55 -2.72 -8.88
N PRO A 62 3.62 -3.75 -9.72
CA PRO A 62 3.98 -3.57 -11.13
C PRO A 62 3.02 -2.63 -11.88
N CYS A 63 1.72 -2.71 -11.58
CA CYS A 63 0.71 -1.83 -12.17
C CYS A 63 0.94 -0.37 -11.77
N LEU A 64 1.29 -0.12 -10.51
CA LEU A 64 1.60 1.22 -10.02
C LEU A 64 2.86 1.79 -10.70
N LEU A 65 3.92 0.99 -10.80
CA LEU A 65 5.15 1.39 -11.50
C LEU A 65 4.87 1.74 -12.96
N PHE A 66 4.10 0.89 -13.67
CA PHE A 66 3.70 1.18 -15.04
C PHE A 66 2.85 2.45 -15.14
N GLY A 67 1.94 2.66 -14.19
CA GLY A 67 1.14 3.88 -14.08
C GLY A 67 1.99 5.14 -13.92
N MET A 68 3.07 5.08 -13.13
CA MET A 68 4.03 6.19 -12.97
C MET A 68 4.73 6.52 -14.30
N PHE A 69 5.22 5.52 -15.03
CA PHE A 69 5.81 5.73 -16.35
C PHE A 69 4.81 6.34 -17.34
N ASN A 70 3.57 5.83 -17.33
CA ASN A 70 2.51 6.33 -18.21
C ASN A 70 2.15 7.79 -17.92
N ALA A 71 2.04 8.15 -16.65
CA ALA A 71 1.76 9.52 -16.22
C ALA A 71 2.84 10.52 -16.70
N GLY A 72 4.11 10.13 -16.58
CA GLY A 72 5.22 10.93 -17.08
C GLY A 72 5.22 11.04 -18.60
N TYR A 73 5.00 9.94 -19.30
CA TYR A 73 4.92 9.93 -20.76
C TYR A 73 3.80 10.83 -21.28
N GLN A 74 2.60 10.74 -20.70
CA GLN A 74 1.47 11.60 -21.10
C GLN A 74 1.76 13.07 -20.84
N HIS A 75 2.45 13.41 -19.75
CA HIS A 75 2.84 14.77 -19.45
C HIS A 75 3.75 15.36 -20.53
N TYR A 76 4.79 14.64 -20.95
CA TYR A 76 5.67 15.09 -22.02
C TYR A 76 4.98 15.10 -23.39
N ALA A 77 4.18 14.09 -23.68
CA ALA A 77 3.40 14.04 -24.92
C ALA A 77 2.43 15.24 -25.05
N ALA A 78 1.82 15.68 -23.96
CA ALA A 78 0.97 16.88 -23.95
C ALA A 78 1.78 18.16 -24.20
N ILE A 79 2.99 18.28 -23.65
CA ILE A 79 3.89 19.42 -23.88
C ILE A 79 4.34 19.45 -25.35
N ASP A 80 4.72 18.32 -25.91
CA ASP A 80 5.17 18.22 -27.29
C ASP A 80 4.03 18.48 -28.28
N ALA A 81 2.83 17.98 -27.99
CA ALA A 81 1.64 18.32 -28.76
C ALA A 81 1.35 19.84 -28.76
N ALA A 82 1.51 20.50 -27.62
CA ALA A 82 1.38 21.96 -27.53
C ALA A 82 2.44 22.72 -28.36
N LYS A 83 3.61 22.12 -28.57
CA LYS A 83 4.69 22.65 -29.41
C LYS A 83 4.53 22.26 -30.90
N GLY A 84 3.52 21.48 -31.26
CA GLY A 84 3.29 20.98 -32.62
C GLY A 84 4.24 19.84 -33.03
N ILE A 85 4.89 19.18 -32.09
CA ILE A 85 5.79 18.06 -32.32
C ILE A 85 5.00 16.76 -32.10
N THR A 86 4.99 15.86 -33.10
CA THR A 86 4.41 14.52 -32.92
C THR A 86 5.44 13.58 -32.30
N THR A 87 5.21 13.16 -31.07
CA THR A 87 6.02 12.14 -30.40
C THR A 87 5.60 10.76 -30.87
N GLU A 88 6.54 10.03 -31.47
CA GLU A 88 6.36 8.62 -31.81
C GLU A 88 6.47 7.75 -30.57
N PHE A 89 5.48 6.86 -30.34
CA PHE A 89 5.51 5.94 -29.22
C PHE A 89 6.56 4.85 -29.42
N SER A 90 7.55 4.82 -28.54
CA SER A 90 8.54 3.75 -28.45
C SER A 90 8.67 3.28 -27.01
N LEU A 91 8.45 1.99 -26.75
CA LEU A 91 8.52 1.41 -25.41
C LEU A 91 9.87 1.65 -24.73
N LEU A 92 10.96 1.50 -25.44
CA LEU A 92 12.31 1.61 -24.87
C LEU A 92 12.91 3.02 -25.04
N GLY A 93 12.46 3.80 -26.03
CA GLY A 93 13.04 5.10 -26.34
C GLY A 93 12.28 6.29 -25.74
N SER A 94 10.95 6.24 -25.71
CA SER A 94 10.14 7.37 -25.23
C SER A 94 9.31 7.06 -23.98
N PHE A 95 8.91 5.81 -23.75
CA PHE A 95 8.08 5.44 -22.61
C PHE A 95 8.89 5.15 -21.34
N ILE A 96 9.88 4.25 -21.42
CA ILE A 96 10.73 3.87 -20.26
C ILE A 96 11.93 4.82 -20.21
N THR A 97 11.69 6.06 -19.83
CA THR A 97 12.73 7.06 -19.63
C THR A 97 12.78 7.43 -18.14
N TRP A 98 13.98 7.71 -17.64
CA TRP A 98 14.15 8.10 -16.23
C TRP A 98 13.41 9.40 -15.89
N ASP A 99 13.30 10.31 -16.86
CA ASP A 99 12.56 11.56 -16.73
C ASP A 99 11.06 11.34 -16.58
N ASN A 100 10.48 10.41 -17.37
CA ASN A 100 9.07 10.02 -17.24
C ASN A 100 8.78 9.42 -15.86
N PHE A 101 9.68 8.57 -15.37
CA PHE A 101 9.54 7.98 -14.05
C PHE A 101 9.54 9.05 -12.95
N TRP A 102 10.45 10.02 -13.05
CA TRP A 102 10.57 11.08 -12.06
C TRP A 102 9.35 11.99 -12.00
N ILE A 103 8.84 12.43 -13.13
CA ILE A 103 7.60 13.21 -13.21
C ILE A 103 6.39 12.37 -12.77
N GLY A 104 6.34 11.10 -13.16
CA GLY A 104 5.30 10.18 -12.71
C GLY A 104 5.28 10.01 -11.19
N ILE A 105 6.43 9.89 -10.54
CA ILE A 105 6.53 9.87 -9.08
C ILE A 105 5.94 11.16 -8.49
N ILE A 106 6.37 12.32 -8.96
CA ILE A 106 5.94 13.61 -8.41
C ILE A 106 4.42 13.77 -8.51
N LYS A 107 3.78 13.26 -9.57
CA LYS A 107 2.34 13.34 -9.77
C LYS A 107 1.56 12.26 -8.99
N VAL A 108 2.03 11.02 -9.00
CA VAL A 108 1.31 9.86 -8.42
C VAL A 108 1.56 9.70 -6.93
N LEU A 109 2.77 10.01 -6.46
CA LEU A 109 3.16 9.80 -5.06
C LEU A 109 2.30 10.60 -4.06
N PRO A 110 1.96 11.89 -4.29
CA PRO A 110 1.08 12.61 -3.38
C PRO A 110 -0.29 11.93 -3.24
N LEU A 111 -0.83 11.42 -4.35
CA LEU A 111 -2.12 10.72 -4.36
C LEU A 111 -2.06 9.43 -3.55
N VAL A 112 -0.98 8.65 -3.69
CA VAL A 112 -0.74 7.43 -2.90
C VAL A 112 -0.62 7.78 -1.41
N VAL A 113 0.17 8.79 -1.06
CA VAL A 113 0.39 9.20 0.34
C VAL A 113 -0.92 9.68 0.98
N ILE A 114 -1.72 10.48 0.26
CA ILE A 114 -3.02 10.95 0.76
C ILE A 114 -3.98 9.79 0.92
N SER A 115 -4.08 8.90 -0.07
CA SER A 115 -4.96 7.72 -0.02
C SER A 115 -4.65 6.84 1.20
N TYR A 116 -3.39 6.46 1.38
CA TYR A 116 -3.00 5.66 2.54
C TYR A 116 -3.08 6.44 3.85
N GLY A 117 -2.63 7.68 3.86
CA GLY A 117 -2.59 8.51 5.08
C GLY A 117 -3.98 8.78 5.64
N VAL A 118 -4.89 9.28 4.80
CA VAL A 118 -6.26 9.58 5.23
C VAL A 118 -7.02 8.31 5.61
N GLY A 119 -6.91 7.28 4.79
CA GLY A 119 -7.67 6.07 5.05
C GLY A 119 -7.19 5.29 6.26
N LEU A 120 -5.88 5.10 6.43
CA LEU A 120 -5.34 4.47 7.64
C LEU A 120 -5.66 5.30 8.88
N LEU A 121 -5.69 6.63 8.77
CA LEU A 121 -6.07 7.50 9.88
C LEU A 121 -7.53 7.27 10.29
N VAL A 122 -8.45 7.24 9.31
CA VAL A 122 -9.86 6.95 9.56
C VAL A 122 -10.04 5.58 10.19
N GLU A 123 -9.42 4.56 9.62
CA GLU A 123 -9.51 3.19 10.13
C GLU A 123 -8.92 3.06 11.54
N PHE A 124 -7.81 3.72 11.81
CA PHE A 124 -7.21 3.78 13.13
C PHE A 124 -8.12 4.45 14.18
N ILE A 125 -8.78 5.56 13.80
CA ILE A 125 -9.75 6.23 14.69
C ILE A 125 -10.89 5.26 15.04
N PHE A 126 -11.44 4.56 14.05
CA PHE A 126 -12.51 3.58 14.27
C PHE A 126 -12.05 2.39 15.13
N ALA A 127 -10.84 1.87 14.89
CA ALA A 127 -10.26 0.80 15.68
C ALA A 127 -10.10 1.19 17.15
N VAL A 128 -9.63 2.41 17.42
CA VAL A 128 -9.48 2.93 18.79
C VAL A 128 -10.83 3.12 19.49
N ILE A 129 -11.84 3.66 18.78
CA ILE A 129 -13.17 3.91 19.35
C ILE A 129 -13.92 2.60 19.64
N LYS A 130 -13.87 1.66 18.71
CA LYS A 130 -14.58 0.37 18.84
C LYS A 130 -13.79 -0.72 19.56
N GLY A 131 -12.48 -0.53 19.79
CA GLY A 131 -11.61 -1.54 20.40
C GLY A 131 -11.38 -2.78 19.50
N HIS A 132 -11.59 -2.62 18.18
CA HIS A 132 -11.29 -3.66 17.18
C HIS A 132 -9.87 -3.53 16.64
N GLU A 133 -9.34 -4.63 16.10
CA GLU A 133 -8.09 -4.58 15.35
C GLU A 133 -8.32 -3.86 14.01
N VAL A 134 -7.28 -3.18 13.51
CA VAL A 134 -7.29 -2.52 12.20
C VAL A 134 -7.45 -3.56 11.10
N GLU A 135 -8.43 -3.38 10.23
CA GLU A 135 -8.68 -4.31 9.12
C GLU A 135 -7.65 -4.12 8.00
N GLU A 136 -7.01 -5.20 7.62
CA GLU A 136 -5.96 -5.18 6.60
C GLU A 136 -6.50 -5.00 5.17
N GLY A 137 -7.80 -5.16 4.98
CA GLY A 137 -8.49 -4.93 3.71
C GLY A 137 -8.31 -3.52 3.16
N TYR A 138 -8.14 -2.53 4.03
CA TYR A 138 -7.90 -1.16 3.60
C TYR A 138 -6.57 -0.99 2.84
N LEU A 139 -5.54 -1.77 3.14
CA LEU A 139 -4.26 -1.68 2.44
C LEU A 139 -4.40 -1.94 0.94
N VAL A 140 -5.28 -2.87 0.55
CA VAL A 140 -5.60 -3.13 -0.86
C VAL A 140 -6.38 -1.97 -1.46
N THR A 141 -7.41 -1.48 -0.76
CA THR A 141 -8.22 -0.34 -1.22
C THR A 141 -7.38 0.92 -1.37
N GLY A 142 -6.50 1.19 -0.39
CA GLY A 142 -5.58 2.33 -0.43
C GLY A 142 -4.63 2.32 -1.63
N MET A 143 -4.28 1.13 -2.15
CA MET A 143 -3.47 0.97 -3.35
C MET A 143 -4.30 1.10 -4.64
N LEU A 144 -5.57 0.68 -4.62
CA LEU A 144 -6.46 0.76 -5.77
C LEU A 144 -6.90 2.20 -6.06
N VAL A 145 -7.15 3.01 -5.04
CA VAL A 145 -7.61 4.39 -5.20
C VAL A 145 -6.69 5.21 -6.11
N PRO A 146 -5.36 5.29 -5.89
CA PRO A 146 -4.47 6.05 -6.77
C PRO A 146 -4.31 5.44 -8.17
N LEU A 147 -4.69 4.18 -8.38
CA LEU A 147 -4.69 3.56 -9.71
C LEU A 147 -5.95 3.87 -10.52
N ILE A 148 -7.06 4.20 -9.85
CA ILE A 148 -8.37 4.47 -10.48
C ILE A 148 -8.60 5.97 -10.68
N VAL A 149 -8.15 6.79 -9.73
CA VAL A 149 -8.36 8.25 -9.78
C VAL A 149 -7.46 8.89 -10.84
N PRO A 150 -8.03 9.71 -11.74
CA PRO A 150 -7.23 10.44 -12.72
C PRO A 150 -6.29 11.43 -12.03
N ILE A 151 -5.09 11.55 -12.57
CA ILE A 151 -3.98 12.31 -11.96
C ILE A 151 -4.17 13.83 -12.12
N ASP A 152 -4.94 14.26 -13.12
CA ASP A 152 -5.12 15.65 -13.50
C ASP A 152 -6.49 16.23 -13.06
N THR A 153 -7.01 15.76 -11.92
CA THR A 153 -8.23 16.30 -11.29
C THR A 153 -7.90 17.29 -10.19
#